data_52c26729dcd3b702a7bafeb1d467716a
#
_entry.id   52c26729dcd3b702a7bafeb1d467716a
#
_cell.length_a   1.000
_cell.length_b   1.000
_cell.length_c   1.000
_cell.angle_alpha   90.00
_cell.angle_beta   90.00
_cell.angle_gamma   90.00
#
_symmetry.space_group_name_H-M   'P 1'
#
loop_
_entity.id
_entity.type
_entity.pdbx_description
1 polymer ?
#
loop_
_entity_poly.entity_id
_entity_poly.type
_entity_poly.pdbx_seq_one_letter_code
_entity_poly.pdbx_strand_id
1 'polypeptide(L)'
;MSLTPEEKSQTGLMLDLEPVVEQELNRHLSMAKEWFPHQYVPWSEGRDFDGPLNGEPWSIEQSKVTPEARDSLIVNLLTEDNLPGYHRAIATVFGRDGAWGTWVNRWTAEENRHGIALRDYLTVSRAVDPVALERARMHHMEAGYEADHGDSFLHGTAYVSFQELATRVSHRNTGKASGDPVCEQMMTRIAADENLHMIFYRNLMAAALEAAPNETMRAVTDVVTSFQMPGHSIDGFLRKSVVIANAGIYDLRLHHDDVLVPVLRKWGVFDRTDLTGDGEKAREELAEFLDHLDAAATKFETRREERRARQAARKG
;
A
#
# COMPACT_ATOMS: atom_id res chain seq x y z
N MET A 1 -11.42 -45.38 3.71
CA MET A 1 -11.18 -44.45 2.60
C MET A 1 -11.58 -43.09 3.14
N SER A 2 -10.64 -42.29 3.56
CA SER A 2 -10.85 -40.91 3.97
C SER A 2 -11.09 -40.10 2.69
N LEU A 3 -12.27 -39.52 2.55
CA LEU A 3 -12.54 -38.56 1.50
C LEU A 3 -11.60 -37.39 1.72
N THR A 4 -10.74 -37.06 0.74
CA THR A 4 -10.04 -35.79 0.70
C THR A 4 -11.07 -34.66 0.75
N PRO A 5 -10.86 -33.60 1.55
CA PRO A 5 -11.73 -32.41 1.48
C PRO A 5 -11.76 -31.95 0.02
N GLU A 6 -12.94 -31.87 -0.59
CA GLU A 6 -13.11 -31.22 -1.89
C GLU A 6 -12.61 -29.77 -1.75
N GLU A 7 -11.70 -29.35 -2.62
CA GLU A 7 -11.27 -27.95 -2.71
C GLU A 7 -12.52 -27.08 -2.87
N LYS A 8 -12.70 -26.13 -1.93
CA LYS A 8 -13.85 -25.23 -2.00
C LYS A 8 -13.71 -24.34 -3.23
N SER A 9 -14.78 -24.22 -4.02
CA SER A 9 -14.79 -23.21 -5.09
C SER A 9 -14.64 -21.81 -4.49
N GLN A 10 -14.01 -20.90 -5.25
CA GLN A 10 -13.85 -19.50 -4.83
C GLN A 10 -15.18 -18.88 -4.36
N THR A 11 -16.26 -19.08 -5.12
CA THR A 11 -17.60 -18.59 -4.75
C THR A 11 -18.11 -19.22 -3.44
N GLY A 12 -17.87 -20.52 -3.24
CA GLY A 12 -18.26 -21.20 -2.01
C GLY A 12 -17.52 -20.64 -0.79
N LEU A 13 -16.22 -20.40 -0.92
CA LEU A 13 -15.41 -19.78 0.13
C LEU A 13 -15.88 -18.36 0.45
N MET A 14 -16.18 -17.56 -0.58
CA MET A 14 -16.68 -16.19 -0.37
C MET A 14 -18.02 -16.15 0.35
N LEU A 15 -18.94 -17.11 0.05
CA LEU A 15 -20.21 -17.23 0.76
C LEU A 15 -20.01 -17.61 2.24
N ASP A 16 -19.08 -18.52 2.52
CA ASP A 16 -18.75 -18.92 3.89
C ASP A 16 -18.13 -17.76 4.70
N LEU A 17 -17.42 -16.85 4.04
CA LEU A 17 -16.74 -15.70 4.66
C LEU A 17 -17.62 -14.44 4.76
N GLU A 18 -18.80 -14.37 4.12
CA GLU A 18 -19.64 -13.17 4.15
C GLU A 18 -19.99 -12.71 5.57
N PRO A 19 -20.29 -13.59 6.56
CA PRO A 19 -20.50 -13.15 7.95
C PRO A 19 -19.27 -12.49 8.58
N VAL A 20 -18.07 -12.91 8.20
CA VAL A 20 -16.81 -12.27 8.66
C VAL A 20 -16.67 -10.90 8.04
N VAL A 21 -16.97 -10.76 6.76
CA VAL A 21 -16.97 -9.46 6.07
C VAL A 21 -17.93 -8.48 6.73
N GLU A 22 -19.15 -8.91 7.06
CA GLU A 22 -20.13 -8.08 7.77
C GLU A 22 -19.62 -7.66 9.15
N GLN A 23 -19.03 -8.58 9.91
CA GLN A 23 -18.44 -8.29 11.21
C GLN A 23 -17.31 -7.25 11.10
N GLU A 24 -16.38 -7.45 10.16
CA GLU A 24 -15.22 -6.55 9.98
C GLU A 24 -15.64 -5.20 9.40
N LEU A 25 -16.64 -5.16 8.53
CA LEU A 25 -17.25 -3.91 8.06
C LEU A 25 -17.84 -3.10 9.23
N ASN A 26 -18.62 -3.74 10.10
CA ASN A 26 -19.19 -3.10 11.27
C ASN A 26 -18.11 -2.62 12.25
N ARG A 27 -17.06 -3.42 12.46
CA ARG A 27 -15.89 -3.01 13.24
C ARG A 27 -15.21 -1.79 12.62
N HIS A 28 -14.95 -1.83 11.32
CA HIS A 28 -14.31 -0.71 10.59
C HIS A 28 -15.13 0.57 10.76
N LEU A 29 -16.43 0.53 10.48
CA LEU A 29 -17.34 1.68 10.60
C LEU A 29 -17.37 2.25 12.01
N SER A 30 -17.26 1.42 13.04
CA SER A 30 -17.22 1.87 14.45
C SER A 30 -15.91 2.55 14.85
N MET A 31 -14.82 2.22 14.16
CA MET A 31 -13.46 2.72 14.47
C MET A 31 -13.02 3.87 13.57
N ALA A 32 -13.57 3.94 12.34
CA ALA A 32 -13.23 4.97 11.37
C ALA A 32 -13.60 6.36 11.88
N LYS A 33 -12.64 7.28 11.83
CA LYS A 33 -12.85 8.68 12.22
C LYS A 33 -13.12 9.51 10.99
N GLU A 34 -14.18 10.30 11.04
CA GLU A 34 -14.48 11.26 9.99
C GLU A 34 -13.39 12.33 9.90
N TRP A 35 -12.97 12.63 8.69
CA TRP A 35 -12.07 13.73 8.38
C TRP A 35 -12.24 14.14 6.92
N PHE A 36 -11.77 15.35 6.59
CA PHE A 36 -11.93 15.91 5.25
C PHE A 36 -10.61 16.50 4.74
N PRO A 37 -10.28 16.34 3.44
CA PRO A 37 -9.04 16.84 2.85
C PRO A 37 -8.77 18.32 3.13
N HIS A 38 -9.81 19.18 3.10
CA HIS A 38 -9.66 20.61 3.35
C HIS A 38 -9.15 20.97 4.75
N GLN A 39 -9.20 20.04 5.72
CA GLN A 39 -8.69 20.25 7.09
C GLN A 39 -7.16 20.08 7.17
N TYR A 40 -6.57 19.45 6.18
CA TYR A 40 -5.13 19.09 6.13
C TYR A 40 -4.37 19.80 5.01
N VAL A 41 -5.06 20.48 4.11
CA VAL A 41 -4.44 21.24 3.02
C VAL A 41 -4.29 22.72 3.42
N PRO A 42 -3.10 23.33 3.29
CA PRO A 42 -2.86 24.72 3.73
C PRO A 42 -3.37 25.73 2.70
N TRP A 43 -4.67 25.80 2.50
CA TRP A 43 -5.35 26.63 1.47
C TRP A 43 -4.94 28.09 1.49
N SER A 44 -4.66 28.66 2.68
CA SER A 44 -4.22 30.05 2.82
C SER A 44 -2.82 30.32 2.28
N GLU A 45 -2.02 29.30 2.01
CA GLU A 45 -0.69 29.42 1.41
C GLU A 45 -0.73 29.32 -0.12
N GLY A 46 -1.88 28.93 -0.68
CA GLY A 46 -2.09 28.76 -2.12
C GLY A 46 -1.90 30.08 -2.88
N ARG A 47 -1.35 29.97 -4.07
CA ARG A 47 -1.18 31.07 -5.04
C ARG A 47 -1.45 30.54 -6.44
N ASP A 48 -2.00 31.38 -7.29
CA ASP A 48 -2.26 31.02 -8.67
C ASP A 48 -0.96 30.69 -9.40
N PHE A 49 -1.03 29.72 -10.29
CA PHE A 49 0.02 29.40 -11.25
C PHE A 49 -0.13 30.25 -12.50
N ASP A 50 0.93 30.31 -13.31
CA ASP A 50 0.87 30.92 -14.64
C ASP A 50 -0.19 30.22 -15.51
N GLY A 51 -0.89 30.99 -16.34
CA GLY A 51 -2.00 30.55 -17.15
C GLY A 51 -3.18 31.53 -17.10
N PRO A 52 -4.42 31.04 -17.25
CA PRO A 52 -5.60 31.93 -17.35
C PRO A 52 -5.84 32.83 -16.13
N LEU A 53 -5.31 32.47 -14.97
CA LEU A 53 -5.44 33.28 -13.74
C LEU A 53 -4.26 34.27 -13.54
N ASN A 54 -3.32 34.34 -14.50
CA ASN A 54 -2.15 35.23 -14.47
C ASN A 54 -1.31 35.15 -13.17
N GLY A 55 -1.15 33.93 -12.65
CA GLY A 55 -0.32 33.69 -11.49
C GLY A 55 1.18 33.56 -11.81
N GLU A 56 1.93 33.03 -10.85
CA GLU A 56 3.38 32.86 -10.95
C GLU A 56 3.77 31.49 -11.53
N PRO A 57 4.81 31.44 -12.40
CA PRO A 57 5.36 30.15 -12.82
C PRO A 57 5.89 29.38 -11.61
N TRP A 58 5.86 28.05 -11.70
CA TRP A 58 6.46 27.20 -10.70
C TRP A 58 7.99 27.17 -10.82
N SER A 59 8.67 27.14 -9.67
CA SER A 59 10.10 26.83 -9.59
C SER A 59 10.38 25.90 -8.42
N ILE A 60 11.49 25.16 -8.48
CA ILE A 60 11.87 24.17 -7.47
C ILE A 60 12.13 24.76 -6.09
N GLU A 61 12.57 26.02 -6.04
CA GLU A 61 12.87 26.77 -4.82
C GLU A 61 11.60 27.07 -4.00
N GLN A 62 10.42 26.94 -4.60
CA GLN A 62 9.15 27.12 -3.91
C GLN A 62 8.77 25.91 -3.05
N SER A 63 9.35 24.73 -3.34
CA SER A 63 9.09 23.50 -2.60
C SER A 63 9.67 23.57 -1.18
N LYS A 64 8.82 23.38 -0.18
CA LYS A 64 9.24 23.35 1.24
C LYS A 64 9.63 21.94 1.70
N VAL A 65 9.21 20.89 0.96
CA VAL A 65 9.50 19.50 1.31
C VAL A 65 10.88 19.08 0.84
N THR A 66 11.47 18.13 1.56
CA THR A 66 12.75 17.53 1.14
C THR A 66 12.66 16.86 -0.22
N PRO A 67 13.73 16.79 -1.01
CA PRO A 67 13.69 16.14 -2.33
C PRO A 67 13.24 14.68 -2.27
N GLU A 68 13.68 13.95 -1.24
CA GLU A 68 13.36 12.54 -1.05
C GLU A 68 11.87 12.35 -0.71
N ALA A 69 11.35 13.19 0.18
CA ALA A 69 9.92 13.15 0.51
C ALA A 69 9.06 13.60 -0.68
N ARG A 70 9.53 14.55 -1.50
CA ARG A 70 8.83 14.95 -2.73
C ARG A 70 8.71 13.80 -3.72
N ASP A 71 9.79 13.04 -3.96
CA ASP A 71 9.74 11.85 -4.81
C ASP A 71 8.77 10.79 -4.25
N SER A 72 8.74 10.60 -2.94
CA SER A 72 7.81 9.69 -2.28
C SER A 72 6.36 10.18 -2.36
N LEU A 73 6.09 11.47 -2.14
CA LEU A 73 4.75 12.04 -2.25
C LEU A 73 4.19 11.92 -3.67
N ILE A 74 5.03 12.11 -4.71
CA ILE A 74 4.63 11.90 -6.09
C ILE A 74 4.25 10.42 -6.32
N VAL A 75 5.08 9.49 -5.87
CA VAL A 75 4.78 8.05 -6.01
C VAL A 75 3.48 7.71 -5.27
N ASN A 76 3.33 8.16 -4.01
CA ASN A 76 2.13 7.92 -3.22
C ASN A 76 0.88 8.48 -3.92
N LEU A 77 0.92 9.74 -4.42
CA LEU A 77 -0.22 10.30 -5.15
C LEU A 77 -0.56 9.50 -6.40
N LEU A 78 0.44 9.11 -7.20
CA LEU A 78 0.18 8.37 -8.43
C LEU A 78 -0.42 7.00 -8.16
N THR A 79 0.01 6.32 -7.09
CA THR A 79 -0.61 5.05 -6.68
C THR A 79 -2.05 5.26 -6.19
N GLU A 80 -2.33 6.29 -5.38
CA GLU A 80 -3.70 6.60 -4.94
C GLU A 80 -4.64 6.98 -6.10
N ASP A 81 -4.13 7.71 -7.08
CA ASP A 81 -4.94 8.15 -8.24
C ASP A 81 -5.36 7.00 -9.17
N ASN A 82 -4.68 5.86 -9.13
CA ASN A 82 -5.07 4.69 -9.92
C ASN A 82 -6.24 3.90 -9.29
N LEU A 83 -6.90 4.48 -8.30
CA LEU A 83 -8.07 3.94 -7.63
C LEU A 83 -9.16 3.40 -8.57
N PRO A 84 -9.50 4.00 -9.73
CA PRO A 84 -10.45 3.40 -10.66
C PRO A 84 -10.05 2.01 -11.13
N GLY A 85 -8.74 1.77 -11.34
CA GLY A 85 -8.19 0.46 -11.68
C GLY A 85 -8.34 -0.53 -10.53
N TYR A 86 -7.98 -0.14 -9.31
CA TYR A 86 -8.11 -0.98 -8.10
C TYR A 86 -9.56 -1.27 -7.77
N HIS A 87 -10.43 -0.26 -7.82
CA HIS A 87 -11.87 -0.45 -7.61
C HIS A 87 -12.43 -1.49 -8.59
N ARG A 88 -12.09 -1.39 -9.88
CA ARG A 88 -12.52 -2.35 -10.89
C ARG A 88 -12.06 -3.77 -10.54
N ALA A 89 -10.80 -3.95 -10.18
CA ALA A 89 -10.26 -5.26 -9.83
C ALA A 89 -10.98 -5.87 -8.62
N ILE A 90 -11.08 -5.12 -7.52
CA ILE A 90 -11.73 -5.58 -6.29
C ILE A 90 -13.22 -5.82 -6.51
N ALA A 91 -13.94 -4.92 -7.20
CA ALA A 91 -15.37 -5.07 -7.48
C ALA A 91 -15.68 -6.25 -8.42
N THR A 92 -14.74 -6.63 -9.30
CA THR A 92 -14.87 -7.81 -10.14
C THR A 92 -14.85 -9.09 -9.30
N VAL A 93 -14.00 -9.15 -8.28
CA VAL A 93 -13.85 -10.32 -7.40
C VAL A 93 -14.93 -10.34 -6.32
N PHE A 94 -15.12 -9.24 -5.60
CA PHE A 94 -16.01 -9.17 -4.43
C PHE A 94 -17.49 -8.99 -4.79
N GLY A 95 -17.79 -8.54 -5.99
CA GLY A 95 -19.15 -8.24 -6.41
C GLY A 95 -19.67 -6.91 -5.91
N ARG A 96 -21.00 -6.71 -6.05
CA ARG A 96 -21.67 -5.43 -5.78
C ARG A 96 -22.69 -5.48 -4.66
N ASP A 97 -23.01 -6.68 -4.19
CA ASP A 97 -24.12 -6.95 -3.28
C ASP A 97 -23.63 -7.33 -1.89
N GLY A 98 -24.51 -7.30 -0.91
CA GLY A 98 -24.23 -7.71 0.45
C GLY A 98 -23.19 -6.91 1.17
N ALA A 99 -22.53 -7.54 2.12
CA ALA A 99 -21.43 -6.93 2.89
C ALA A 99 -20.21 -6.67 2.03
N TRP A 100 -19.94 -7.54 1.06
CA TRP A 100 -18.86 -7.41 0.09
C TRP A 100 -18.94 -6.12 -0.72
N GLY A 101 -20.08 -5.88 -1.39
CA GLY A 101 -20.29 -4.69 -2.18
C GLY A 101 -20.29 -3.41 -1.32
N THR A 102 -20.84 -3.48 -0.11
CA THR A 102 -20.80 -2.37 0.84
C THR A 102 -19.37 -2.02 1.24
N TRP A 103 -18.51 -3.02 1.49
CA TRP A 103 -17.09 -2.81 1.77
C TRP A 103 -16.37 -2.16 0.60
N VAL A 104 -16.53 -2.71 -0.62
CA VAL A 104 -15.88 -2.14 -1.83
C VAL A 104 -16.20 -0.65 -1.98
N ASN A 105 -17.48 -0.29 -1.85
CA ASN A 105 -17.90 1.12 -1.96
C ASN A 105 -17.34 1.98 -0.83
N ARG A 106 -17.32 1.47 0.40
CA ARG A 106 -16.79 2.20 1.56
C ARG A 106 -15.28 2.43 1.44
N TRP A 107 -14.52 1.38 1.15
CA TRP A 107 -13.08 1.45 0.93
C TRP A 107 -12.72 2.44 -0.18
N THR A 108 -13.38 2.31 -1.35
CA THR A 108 -13.17 3.23 -2.48
C THR A 108 -13.43 4.70 -2.11
N ALA A 109 -14.46 4.97 -1.31
CA ALA A 109 -14.75 6.34 -0.88
C ALA A 109 -13.67 6.90 0.07
N GLU A 110 -13.06 6.05 0.88
CA GLU A 110 -11.96 6.44 1.77
C GLU A 110 -10.66 6.66 1.02
N GLU A 111 -10.27 5.75 0.12
CA GLU A 111 -9.11 5.88 -0.76
C GLU A 111 -9.15 7.14 -1.63
N ASN A 112 -10.32 7.45 -2.19
CA ASN A 112 -10.47 8.67 -2.98
C ASN A 112 -10.11 9.94 -2.21
N ARG A 113 -10.31 9.97 -0.89
CA ARG A 113 -9.88 11.10 -0.05
C ARG A 113 -8.37 11.26 0.02
N HIS A 114 -7.64 10.14 0.01
CA HIS A 114 -6.18 10.13 0.08
C HIS A 114 -5.60 10.82 -1.16
N GLY A 115 -6.00 10.39 -2.36
CA GLY A 115 -5.59 11.02 -3.61
C GLY A 115 -5.92 12.52 -3.67
N ILE A 116 -7.13 12.92 -3.25
CA ILE A 116 -7.55 14.33 -3.18
C ILE A 116 -6.64 15.12 -2.23
N ALA A 117 -6.42 14.63 -1.00
CA ALA A 117 -5.61 15.34 -0.02
C ALA A 117 -4.16 15.50 -0.48
N LEU A 118 -3.56 14.44 -1.04
CA LEU A 118 -2.19 14.45 -1.56
C LEU A 118 -2.04 15.43 -2.73
N ARG A 119 -2.94 15.35 -3.73
CA ARG A 119 -2.91 16.24 -4.89
C ARG A 119 -3.05 17.70 -4.47
N ASP A 120 -4.04 17.99 -3.64
CA ASP A 120 -4.32 19.36 -3.21
C ASP A 120 -3.18 19.92 -2.37
N TYR A 121 -2.60 19.12 -1.45
CA TYR A 121 -1.41 19.51 -0.71
C TYR A 121 -0.24 19.83 -1.63
N LEU A 122 0.12 18.95 -2.55
CA LEU A 122 1.24 19.13 -3.48
C LEU A 122 1.08 20.39 -4.36
N THR A 123 -0.16 20.67 -4.77
CA THR A 123 -0.49 21.81 -5.61
C THR A 123 -0.50 23.12 -4.80
N VAL A 124 -1.23 23.15 -3.68
CA VAL A 124 -1.40 24.36 -2.86
C VAL A 124 -0.09 24.79 -2.22
N SER A 125 0.71 23.84 -1.70
CA SER A 125 2.03 24.13 -1.12
C SER A 125 3.12 24.38 -2.17
N ARG A 126 2.81 24.27 -3.47
CA ARG A 126 3.75 24.37 -4.59
C ARG A 126 4.95 23.42 -4.46
N ALA A 127 4.72 22.27 -3.86
CA ALA A 127 5.76 21.26 -3.60
C ALA A 127 6.34 20.64 -4.87
N VAL A 128 5.57 20.64 -5.97
CA VAL A 128 5.91 20.01 -7.26
C VAL A 128 5.53 20.89 -8.43
N ASP A 129 6.13 20.64 -9.60
CA ASP A 129 5.67 21.21 -10.87
C ASP A 129 4.26 20.66 -11.19
N PRO A 130 3.22 21.50 -11.21
CA PRO A 130 1.85 21.05 -11.40
C PRO A 130 1.61 20.47 -12.80
N VAL A 131 2.32 20.95 -13.82
CA VAL A 131 2.20 20.46 -15.21
C VAL A 131 2.83 19.08 -15.33
N ALA A 132 4.02 18.90 -14.77
CA ALA A 132 4.70 17.62 -14.76
C ALA A 132 3.90 16.57 -13.94
N LEU A 133 3.35 16.98 -12.79
CA LEU A 133 2.51 16.12 -11.97
C LEU A 133 1.26 15.66 -12.72
N GLU A 134 0.52 16.57 -13.35
CA GLU A 134 -0.71 16.23 -14.06
C GLU A 134 -0.45 15.30 -15.25
N ARG A 135 0.63 15.53 -15.99
CA ARG A 135 1.05 14.62 -17.08
C ARG A 135 1.37 13.21 -16.54
N ALA A 136 2.08 13.13 -15.42
CA ALA A 136 2.41 11.85 -14.79
C ALA A 136 1.14 11.11 -14.30
N ARG A 137 0.18 11.84 -13.71
CA ARG A 137 -1.12 11.30 -13.27
C ARG A 137 -1.92 10.72 -14.44
N MET A 138 -2.06 11.48 -15.55
CA MET A 138 -2.76 11.01 -16.74
C MET A 138 -2.09 9.78 -17.33
N HIS A 139 -0.77 9.79 -17.49
CA HIS A 139 -0.02 8.65 -18.02
C HIS A 139 -0.19 7.39 -17.17
N HIS A 140 -0.08 7.51 -15.85
CA HIS A 140 -0.24 6.38 -14.94
C HIS A 140 -1.69 5.83 -14.94
N MET A 141 -2.69 6.71 -15.00
CA MET A 141 -4.09 6.33 -15.08
C MET A 141 -4.41 5.62 -16.41
N GLU A 142 -3.88 6.13 -17.54
CA GLU A 142 -4.05 5.52 -18.86
C GLU A 142 -3.42 4.13 -18.97
N ALA A 143 -2.34 3.87 -18.22
CA ALA A 143 -1.72 2.56 -18.14
C ALA A 143 -2.64 1.51 -17.49
N GLY A 144 -3.59 1.94 -16.66
CA GLY A 144 -4.52 1.07 -15.96
C GLY A 144 -3.88 0.27 -14.84
N TYR A 145 -4.60 -0.75 -14.40
CA TYR A 145 -4.14 -1.70 -13.39
C TYR A 145 -4.60 -3.12 -13.75
N GLU A 146 -3.68 -4.05 -13.70
CA GLU A 146 -3.95 -5.49 -13.82
C GLU A 146 -3.37 -6.18 -12.58
N ALA A 147 -4.17 -7.05 -11.95
CA ALA A 147 -3.73 -7.81 -10.79
C ALA A 147 -2.81 -8.96 -11.25
N ASP A 148 -1.67 -9.13 -10.57
CA ASP A 148 -0.66 -10.13 -10.95
C ASP A 148 -1.19 -11.58 -10.95
N HIS A 149 -2.19 -11.87 -10.10
CA HIS A 149 -2.80 -13.20 -9.96
C HIS A 149 -4.24 -13.26 -10.52
N GLY A 150 -4.60 -12.35 -11.42
CA GLY A 150 -5.92 -12.30 -12.04
C GLY A 150 -7.07 -12.12 -11.03
N ASP A 151 -8.21 -12.75 -11.28
CA ASP A 151 -9.42 -12.61 -10.46
C ASP A 151 -9.47 -13.59 -9.26
N SER A 152 -8.33 -14.00 -8.72
CA SER A 152 -8.26 -14.87 -7.55
C SER A 152 -8.57 -14.10 -6.26
N PHE A 153 -9.65 -14.49 -5.60
CA PHE A 153 -10.06 -13.93 -4.31
C PHE A 153 -8.96 -14.00 -3.24
N LEU A 154 -8.35 -15.18 -3.06
CA LEU A 154 -7.33 -15.38 -2.02
C LEU A 154 -6.07 -14.55 -2.29
N HIS A 155 -5.58 -14.56 -3.52
CA HIS A 155 -4.41 -13.76 -3.90
C HIS A 155 -4.68 -12.27 -3.79
N GLY A 156 -5.83 -11.79 -4.29
CA GLY A 156 -6.21 -10.39 -4.19
C GLY A 156 -6.30 -9.92 -2.74
N THR A 157 -6.98 -10.70 -1.88
CA THR A 157 -7.14 -10.36 -0.46
C THR A 157 -5.82 -10.42 0.31
N ALA A 158 -4.95 -11.42 0.01
CA ALA A 158 -3.61 -11.49 0.57
C ALA A 158 -2.76 -10.29 0.15
N TYR A 159 -2.78 -9.95 -1.14
CA TYR A 159 -2.05 -8.79 -1.67
C TYR A 159 -2.43 -7.50 -0.96
N VAL A 160 -3.73 -7.19 -0.89
CA VAL A 160 -4.21 -5.96 -0.25
C VAL A 160 -3.88 -5.94 1.25
N SER A 161 -3.88 -7.09 1.94
CA SER A 161 -3.47 -7.16 3.36
C SER A 161 -2.04 -6.65 3.58
N PHE A 162 -1.12 -6.95 2.69
CA PHE A 162 0.27 -6.48 2.76
C PHE A 162 0.43 -5.07 2.18
N GLN A 163 -0.26 -4.79 1.09
CA GLN A 163 -0.17 -3.50 0.41
C GLN A 163 -0.66 -2.36 1.30
N GLU A 164 -1.80 -2.49 1.99
CA GLU A 164 -2.33 -1.49 2.93
C GLU A 164 -1.36 -1.21 4.10
N LEU A 165 -0.68 -2.26 4.59
CA LEU A 165 0.33 -2.07 5.63
C LEU A 165 1.59 -1.40 5.08
N ALA A 166 1.99 -1.73 3.85
CA ALA A 166 3.11 -1.11 3.18
C ALA A 166 2.85 0.39 2.91
N THR A 167 1.65 0.75 2.44
CA THR A 167 1.24 2.15 2.25
C THR A 167 1.18 2.91 3.57
N ARG A 168 0.64 2.31 4.63
CA ARG A 168 0.68 2.89 5.98
C ARG A 168 2.11 3.25 6.40
N VAL A 169 3.05 2.33 6.25
CA VAL A 169 4.46 2.55 6.61
C VAL A 169 5.07 3.65 5.74
N SER A 170 4.87 3.57 4.43
CA SER A 170 5.36 4.56 3.46
C SER A 170 4.81 5.96 3.76
N HIS A 171 3.50 6.12 3.90
CA HIS A 171 2.87 7.40 4.19
C HIS A 171 3.40 8.03 5.48
N ARG A 172 3.44 7.26 6.56
CA ARG A 172 3.92 7.76 7.84
C ARG A 172 5.38 8.23 7.78
N ASN A 173 6.23 7.46 7.13
CA ASN A 173 7.65 7.79 7.02
C ASN A 173 7.89 8.94 6.03
N THR A 174 7.11 9.04 4.96
CA THR A 174 7.11 10.18 4.03
C THR A 174 6.78 11.48 4.76
N GLY A 175 5.71 11.47 5.57
CA GLY A 175 5.34 12.62 6.39
C GLY A 175 6.48 13.08 7.30
N LYS A 176 7.10 12.16 8.04
CA LYS A 176 8.25 12.48 8.90
C LYS A 176 9.46 13.01 8.13
N ALA A 177 9.73 12.46 6.94
CA ALA A 177 10.86 12.87 6.11
C ALA A 177 10.61 14.19 5.38
N SER A 178 9.37 14.68 5.32
CA SER A 178 8.99 15.87 4.54
C SER A 178 9.66 17.15 5.03
N GLY A 179 9.88 17.28 6.33
CA GLY A 179 10.32 18.52 6.97
C GLY A 179 9.20 19.55 7.11
N ASP A 180 7.96 19.22 6.71
CA ASP A 180 6.79 20.08 6.81
C ASP A 180 5.76 19.48 7.79
N PRO A 181 5.46 20.15 8.92
CA PRO A 181 4.49 19.65 9.90
C PRO A 181 3.07 19.43 9.34
N VAL A 182 2.66 20.20 8.33
CA VAL A 182 1.35 20.05 7.68
C VAL A 182 1.33 18.75 6.90
N CYS A 183 2.36 18.48 6.12
CA CYS A 183 2.54 17.21 5.42
C CYS A 183 2.54 16.03 6.39
N GLU A 184 3.30 16.13 7.49
CA GLU A 184 3.37 15.04 8.48
C GLU A 184 2.00 14.75 9.10
N GLN A 185 1.20 15.77 9.43
CA GLN A 185 -0.14 15.60 9.96
C GLN A 185 -1.07 14.92 8.95
N MET A 186 -1.07 15.38 7.70
CA MET A 186 -1.85 14.79 6.62
C MET A 186 -1.49 13.32 6.38
N MET A 187 -0.21 13.02 6.21
CA MET A 187 0.29 11.67 5.99
C MET A 187 0.02 10.73 7.18
N THR A 188 0.05 11.27 8.40
CA THR A 188 -0.34 10.52 9.60
C THR A 188 -1.83 10.19 9.61
N ARG A 189 -2.67 11.09 9.10
CA ARG A 189 -4.12 10.84 8.99
C ARG A 189 -4.44 9.78 7.95
N ILE A 190 -3.85 9.86 6.76
CA ILE A 190 -3.97 8.85 5.71
C ILE A 190 -3.50 7.49 6.24
N ALA A 191 -2.30 7.41 6.81
CA ALA A 191 -1.76 6.19 7.38
C ALA A 191 -2.66 5.55 8.47
N ALA A 192 -3.52 6.31 9.13
CA ALA A 192 -4.48 5.76 10.09
C ALA A 192 -5.67 5.07 9.40
N ASP A 193 -6.09 5.54 8.23
CA ASP A 193 -7.11 4.88 7.41
C ASP A 193 -6.53 3.58 6.81
N GLU A 194 -5.33 3.61 6.22
CA GLU A 194 -4.61 2.43 5.72
C GLU A 194 -4.50 1.32 6.78
N ASN A 195 -4.25 1.71 8.04
CA ASN A 195 -4.22 0.74 9.13
C ASN A 195 -5.57 0.05 9.37
N LEU A 196 -6.69 0.75 9.19
CA LEU A 196 -8.02 0.17 9.34
C LEU A 196 -8.38 -0.74 8.16
N HIS A 197 -7.99 -0.35 6.95
CA HIS A 197 -8.14 -1.18 5.75
C HIS A 197 -7.32 -2.47 5.90
N MET A 198 -6.06 -2.37 6.27
CA MET A 198 -5.19 -3.52 6.53
C MET A 198 -5.82 -4.48 7.55
N ILE A 199 -6.35 -3.98 8.66
CA ILE A 199 -6.96 -4.84 9.67
C ILE A 199 -8.16 -5.60 9.11
N PHE A 200 -8.99 -4.97 8.28
CA PHE A 200 -10.10 -5.63 7.60
C PHE A 200 -9.60 -6.81 6.75
N TYR A 201 -8.71 -6.57 5.81
CA TYR A 201 -8.21 -7.60 4.91
C TYR A 201 -7.42 -8.69 5.65
N ARG A 202 -6.59 -8.32 6.61
CA ARG A 202 -5.84 -9.27 7.45
C ARG A 202 -6.75 -10.20 8.24
N ASN A 203 -7.83 -9.68 8.83
CA ASN A 203 -8.78 -10.51 9.59
C ASN A 203 -9.59 -11.42 8.66
N LEU A 204 -9.95 -10.94 7.47
CA LEU A 204 -10.59 -11.74 6.44
C LEU A 204 -9.68 -12.91 6.00
N MET A 205 -8.39 -12.65 5.76
CA MET A 205 -7.43 -13.71 5.43
C MET A 205 -7.21 -14.70 6.58
N ALA A 206 -7.26 -14.24 7.84
CA ALA A 206 -7.22 -15.15 8.98
C ALA A 206 -8.41 -16.12 8.96
N ALA A 207 -9.60 -15.66 8.63
CA ALA A 207 -10.78 -16.52 8.49
C ALA A 207 -10.68 -17.45 7.25
N ALA A 208 -10.08 -16.99 6.16
CA ALA A 208 -9.81 -17.81 4.99
C ALA A 208 -8.82 -18.95 5.31
N LEU A 209 -7.79 -18.69 6.11
CA LEU A 209 -6.85 -19.72 6.60
C LEU A 209 -7.56 -20.82 7.45
N GLU A 210 -8.62 -20.47 8.18
CA GLU A 210 -9.42 -21.47 8.91
C GLU A 210 -10.36 -22.26 8.00
N ALA A 211 -10.88 -21.63 6.96
CA ALA A 211 -11.86 -22.23 6.05
C ALA A 211 -11.24 -23.07 4.92
N ALA A 212 -10.07 -22.68 4.43
CA ALA A 212 -9.34 -23.29 3.31
C ALA A 212 -7.80 -23.12 3.54
N PRO A 213 -7.21 -23.88 4.49
CA PRO A 213 -5.84 -23.63 4.96
C PRO A 213 -4.78 -23.81 3.87
N ASN A 214 -4.84 -24.84 3.05
CA ASN A 214 -3.79 -25.13 2.06
C ASN A 214 -3.80 -24.12 0.90
N GLU A 215 -4.98 -23.84 0.35
CA GLU A 215 -5.19 -22.90 -0.76
C GLU A 215 -4.83 -21.48 -0.32
N THR A 216 -5.20 -21.09 0.90
CA THR A 216 -4.90 -19.79 1.46
C THR A 216 -3.41 -19.65 1.74
N MET A 217 -2.75 -20.69 2.27
CA MET A 217 -1.32 -20.70 2.48
C MET A 217 -0.56 -20.56 1.17
N ARG A 218 -0.99 -21.26 0.11
CA ARG A 218 -0.40 -21.12 -1.23
C ARG A 218 -0.53 -19.71 -1.76
N ALA A 219 -1.73 -19.13 -1.71
CA ALA A 219 -1.97 -17.74 -2.15
C ALA A 219 -1.13 -16.72 -1.38
N VAL A 220 -1.00 -16.87 -0.06
CA VAL A 220 -0.14 -16.01 0.76
C VAL A 220 1.32 -16.11 0.31
N THR A 221 1.83 -17.31 0.06
CA THR A 221 3.22 -17.51 -0.38
C THR A 221 3.45 -16.93 -1.76
N ASP A 222 2.56 -17.19 -2.71
CA ASP A 222 2.67 -16.66 -4.08
C ASP A 222 2.71 -15.13 -4.07
N VAL A 223 1.82 -14.51 -3.28
CA VAL A 223 1.78 -13.04 -3.14
C VAL A 223 3.06 -12.51 -2.49
N VAL A 224 3.52 -13.10 -1.39
CA VAL A 224 4.70 -12.59 -0.67
C VAL A 224 5.96 -12.72 -1.52
N THR A 225 6.12 -13.84 -2.22
CA THR A 225 7.32 -14.10 -3.03
C THR A 225 7.38 -13.28 -4.32
N SER A 226 6.23 -12.83 -4.84
CA SER A 226 6.13 -11.98 -6.04
C SER A 226 5.74 -10.53 -5.74
N PHE A 227 5.65 -10.12 -4.47
CA PHE A 227 5.12 -8.82 -4.07
C PHE A 227 5.80 -7.64 -4.75
N GLN A 228 5.00 -6.82 -5.40
CA GLN A 228 5.42 -5.54 -5.96
C GLN A 228 4.39 -4.46 -5.61
N MET A 229 4.89 -3.26 -5.28
CA MET A 229 4.01 -2.09 -5.15
C MET A 229 3.50 -1.65 -6.54
N PRO A 230 2.26 -1.17 -6.65
CA PRO A 230 1.70 -0.73 -7.92
C PRO A 230 2.36 0.58 -8.36
N GLY A 231 3.39 0.49 -9.19
CA GLY A 231 4.15 1.68 -9.59
C GLY A 231 5.00 1.49 -10.84
N HIS A 232 4.98 0.31 -11.45
CA HIS A 232 5.83 -0.01 -12.60
C HIS A 232 5.59 0.89 -13.83
N SER A 233 4.39 1.44 -14.00
CA SER A 233 4.05 2.40 -15.05
C SER A 233 4.38 3.86 -14.70
N ILE A 234 4.89 4.14 -13.48
CA ILE A 234 5.34 5.47 -13.09
C ILE A 234 6.70 5.75 -13.71
N ASP A 235 6.81 6.84 -14.46
CA ASP A 235 8.06 7.26 -15.06
C ASP A 235 9.17 7.45 -14.02
N GLY A 236 10.29 6.72 -14.24
CA GLY A 236 11.43 6.76 -13.34
C GLY A 236 11.21 6.07 -11.98
N PHE A 237 10.21 5.20 -11.86
CA PHE A 237 9.87 4.51 -10.61
C PHE A 237 11.08 3.85 -9.92
N LEU A 238 11.89 3.10 -10.64
CA LEU A 238 13.09 2.45 -10.08
C LEU A 238 14.07 3.45 -9.46
N ARG A 239 14.27 4.60 -10.12
CA ARG A 239 15.13 5.65 -9.58
C ARG A 239 14.53 6.26 -8.31
N LYS A 240 13.24 6.55 -8.31
CA LYS A 240 12.52 7.08 -7.15
C LYS A 240 12.53 6.08 -5.99
N SER A 241 12.32 4.79 -6.24
CA SER A 241 12.37 3.73 -5.24
C SER A 241 13.74 3.67 -4.55
N VAL A 242 14.83 3.82 -5.31
CA VAL A 242 16.19 3.88 -4.74
C VAL A 242 16.39 5.12 -3.86
N VAL A 243 15.85 6.27 -4.26
CA VAL A 243 15.88 7.50 -3.44
C VAL A 243 15.11 7.30 -2.14
N ILE A 244 13.88 6.81 -2.23
CA ILE A 244 12.98 6.50 -1.11
C ILE A 244 13.64 5.53 -0.13
N ALA A 245 14.25 4.44 -0.63
CA ALA A 245 14.91 3.45 0.20
C ALA A 245 16.18 4.00 0.88
N ASN A 246 17.00 4.78 0.17
CA ASN A 246 18.19 5.41 0.76
C ASN A 246 17.83 6.46 1.83
N ALA A 247 16.69 7.13 1.69
CA ALA A 247 16.17 8.05 2.69
C ALA A 247 15.65 7.33 3.96
N GLY A 248 15.35 6.03 3.87
CA GLY A 248 14.76 5.24 4.96
C GLY A 248 13.25 5.47 5.08
N ILE A 249 12.61 5.91 4.00
CA ILE A 249 11.15 6.08 3.94
C ILE A 249 10.47 4.71 3.77
N TYR A 250 10.96 3.92 2.80
CA TYR A 250 10.52 2.54 2.58
C TYR A 250 11.64 1.73 1.92
N ASP A 251 12.03 0.61 2.51
CA ASP A 251 13.10 -0.25 2.03
C ASP A 251 12.81 -1.73 2.36
N LEU A 252 13.73 -2.63 1.97
CA LEU A 252 13.58 -4.07 2.20
C LEU A 252 13.48 -4.43 3.69
N ARG A 253 14.16 -3.70 4.57
CA ARG A 253 14.11 -3.93 6.02
C ARG A 253 12.72 -3.61 6.56
N LEU A 254 12.18 -2.45 6.22
CA LEU A 254 10.84 -2.05 6.61
C LEU A 254 9.77 -2.98 6.02
N HIS A 255 9.96 -3.43 4.77
CA HIS A 255 9.05 -4.39 4.17
C HIS A 255 9.05 -5.73 4.91
N HIS A 256 10.21 -6.25 5.26
CA HIS A 256 10.32 -7.48 6.04
C HIS A 256 9.78 -7.31 7.47
N ASP A 257 10.32 -6.36 8.26
CA ASP A 257 10.08 -6.27 9.70
C ASP A 257 8.74 -5.63 10.05
N ASP A 258 8.30 -4.62 9.30
CA ASP A 258 7.12 -3.82 9.62
C ASP A 258 5.87 -4.21 8.80
N VAL A 259 6.05 -4.97 7.71
CA VAL A 259 4.93 -5.39 6.85
C VAL A 259 4.72 -6.90 6.88
N LEU A 260 5.68 -7.69 6.38
CA LEU A 260 5.48 -9.12 6.22
C LEU A 260 5.42 -9.86 7.56
N VAL A 261 6.44 -9.73 8.38
CA VAL A 261 6.55 -10.48 9.65
C VAL A 261 5.37 -10.22 10.60
N PRO A 262 4.87 -8.99 10.83
CA PRO A 262 3.74 -8.75 11.72
C PRO A 262 2.45 -9.40 11.25
N VAL A 263 2.18 -9.39 9.93
CA VAL A 263 0.97 -9.98 9.35
C VAL A 263 1.04 -11.50 9.42
N LEU A 264 2.15 -12.10 8.96
CA LEU A 264 2.37 -13.55 8.98
C LEU A 264 2.33 -14.11 10.41
N ARG A 265 2.92 -13.39 11.38
CA ARG A 265 2.83 -13.76 12.81
C ARG A 265 1.39 -13.69 13.31
N LYS A 266 0.62 -12.67 12.92
CA LYS A 266 -0.79 -12.56 13.31
C LYS A 266 -1.61 -13.71 12.76
N TRP A 267 -1.30 -14.22 11.59
CA TRP A 267 -1.95 -15.39 11.00
C TRP A 267 -1.43 -16.72 11.57
N GLY A 268 -0.30 -16.71 12.27
CA GLY A 268 0.30 -17.91 12.86
C GLY A 268 0.74 -18.94 11.83
N VAL A 269 1.10 -18.52 10.61
CA VAL A 269 1.32 -19.41 9.46
C VAL A 269 2.40 -20.47 9.71
N PHE A 270 3.42 -20.15 10.52
CA PHE A 270 4.50 -21.08 10.85
C PHE A 270 4.17 -22.02 12.01
N ASP A 271 3.11 -21.74 12.79
CA ASP A 271 2.66 -22.56 13.91
C ASP A 271 1.49 -23.49 13.53
N ARG A 272 0.99 -23.42 12.28
CA ARG A 272 -0.13 -24.23 11.81
C ARG A 272 0.24 -25.70 11.71
N THR A 273 -0.68 -26.55 12.20
CA THR A 273 -0.52 -28.02 12.19
C THR A 273 -1.52 -28.72 11.27
N ASP A 274 -2.38 -27.97 10.62
CA ASP A 274 -3.47 -28.43 9.73
C ASP A 274 -3.13 -28.33 8.25
N LEU A 275 -1.94 -27.82 7.90
CA LEU A 275 -1.46 -27.78 6.54
C LEU A 275 -1.06 -29.17 6.05
N THR A 276 -1.29 -29.45 4.77
CA THR A 276 -0.91 -30.69 4.11
C THR A 276 -0.48 -30.42 2.66
N GLY A 277 0.30 -31.32 2.09
CA GLY A 277 0.62 -31.32 0.66
C GLY A 277 1.17 -29.99 0.16
N ASP A 278 0.40 -29.26 -0.66
CA ASP A 278 0.84 -27.98 -1.24
C ASP A 278 0.91 -26.86 -0.21
N GLY A 279 0.05 -26.86 0.81
CA GLY A 279 0.09 -25.90 1.90
C GLY A 279 1.36 -26.01 2.75
N GLU A 280 1.85 -27.23 3.02
CA GLU A 280 3.14 -27.41 3.71
C GLU A 280 4.31 -26.92 2.87
N LYS A 281 4.33 -27.26 1.58
CA LYS A 281 5.35 -26.76 0.65
C LYS A 281 5.35 -25.24 0.56
N ALA A 282 4.17 -24.64 0.45
CA ALA A 282 4.02 -23.19 0.42
C ALA A 282 4.61 -22.53 1.68
N ARG A 283 4.39 -23.12 2.87
CA ARG A 283 4.97 -22.63 4.11
C ARG A 283 6.49 -22.71 4.12
N GLU A 284 7.07 -23.82 3.61
CA GLU A 284 8.52 -23.99 3.50
C GLU A 284 9.13 -22.96 2.53
N GLU A 285 8.53 -22.79 1.35
CA GLU A 285 8.94 -21.79 0.36
C GLU A 285 8.90 -20.36 0.94
N LEU A 286 7.83 -20.04 1.71
CA LEU A 286 7.70 -18.75 2.38
C LEU A 286 8.82 -18.53 3.40
N ALA A 287 9.16 -19.55 4.21
CA ALA A 287 10.22 -19.45 5.20
C ALA A 287 11.58 -19.17 4.53
N GLU A 288 11.93 -19.93 3.47
CA GLU A 288 13.14 -19.71 2.69
C GLU A 288 13.20 -18.31 2.08
N PHE A 289 12.08 -17.84 1.53
CA PHE A 289 12.00 -16.49 0.98
C PHE A 289 12.26 -15.41 2.03
N LEU A 290 11.66 -15.53 3.23
CA LEU A 290 11.87 -14.56 4.32
C LEU A 290 13.33 -14.53 4.78
N ASP A 291 14.00 -15.67 4.90
CA ASP A 291 15.43 -15.74 5.22
C ASP A 291 16.28 -15.02 4.17
N HIS A 292 15.97 -15.24 2.89
CA HIS A 292 16.64 -14.55 1.78
C HIS A 292 16.38 -13.04 1.78
N LEU A 293 15.17 -12.64 2.06
CA LEU A 293 14.79 -11.22 2.13
C LEU A 293 15.47 -10.51 3.31
N ASP A 294 15.55 -11.15 4.48
CA ASP A 294 16.26 -10.63 5.66
C ASP A 294 17.75 -10.42 5.35
N ALA A 295 18.39 -11.42 4.73
CA ALA A 295 19.79 -11.32 4.31
C ALA A 295 20.00 -10.19 3.28
N ALA A 296 19.08 -10.02 2.33
CA ALA A 296 19.13 -8.95 1.33
C ALA A 296 18.94 -7.57 1.99
N ALA A 297 18.01 -7.45 2.94
CA ALA A 297 17.78 -6.24 3.72
C ALA A 297 19.03 -5.83 4.52
N THR A 298 19.65 -6.76 5.24
CA THR A 298 20.89 -6.55 5.99
C THR A 298 22.03 -6.06 5.08
N LYS A 299 22.18 -6.67 3.90
CA LYS A 299 23.18 -6.26 2.91
C LYS A 299 22.91 -4.85 2.37
N PHE A 300 21.64 -4.50 2.16
CA PHE A 300 21.27 -3.15 1.73
C PHE A 300 21.60 -2.11 2.80
N GLU A 301 21.25 -2.37 4.06
CA GLU A 301 21.53 -1.47 5.19
C GLU A 301 23.02 -1.23 5.36
N THR A 302 23.84 -2.28 5.38
CA THR A 302 25.31 -2.18 5.46
C THR A 302 25.86 -1.26 4.35
N ARG A 303 25.44 -1.46 3.11
CA ARG A 303 25.86 -0.64 1.98
C ARG A 303 25.40 0.81 2.08
N ARG A 304 24.22 1.05 2.61
CA ARG A 304 23.67 2.41 2.86
C ARG A 304 24.50 3.14 3.91
N GLU A 305 24.85 2.47 5.01
CA GLU A 305 25.68 3.02 6.07
C GLU A 305 27.10 3.34 5.60
N GLU A 306 27.76 2.43 4.89
CA GLU A 306 29.07 2.68 4.29
C GLU A 306 29.05 3.87 3.34
N ARG A 307 28.00 4.02 2.52
CA ARG A 307 27.87 5.17 1.61
C ARG A 307 27.71 6.47 2.39
N ARG A 308 26.88 6.50 3.45
CA ARG A 308 26.70 7.65 4.32
C ARG A 308 28.02 8.03 5.01
N ALA A 309 28.75 7.06 5.53
CA ALA A 309 30.07 7.29 6.15
C ALA A 309 31.09 7.89 5.15
N ARG A 310 31.16 7.35 3.93
CA ARG A 310 32.03 7.90 2.86
C ARG A 310 31.65 9.34 2.45
N GLN A 311 30.36 9.64 2.41
CA GLN A 311 29.88 10.99 2.10
C GLN A 311 30.19 12.00 3.24
N ALA A 312 30.04 11.59 4.49
CA ALA A 312 30.40 12.41 5.64
C ALA A 312 31.91 12.71 5.67
N ALA A 313 32.76 11.70 5.42
CA ALA A 313 34.23 11.87 5.36
C ALA A 313 34.73 12.76 4.20
N ARG A 314 33.91 12.99 3.16
CA ARG A 314 34.27 13.89 2.05
C ARG A 314 33.84 15.36 2.29
N LYS A 315 32.97 15.59 3.28
CA LYS A 315 32.45 16.93 3.63
C LYS A 315 33.16 17.56 4.82
N GLY A 316 33.88 16.78 5.62
CA GLY A 316 34.79 17.23 6.68
C GLY A 316 36.23 17.34 6.17
#